data_00c513f7b839447a1db4969ed404133d
#
_entry.id   00c513f7b839447a1db4969ed404133d
#
_cell.length_a   1.000
_cell.length_b   1.000
_cell.length_c   1.000
_cell.angle_alpha   90.00
_cell.angle_beta   90.00
_cell.angle_gamma   90.00
#
_symmetry.space_group_name_H-M   'P 1'
#
loop_
_entity.id
_entity.type
_entity.pdbx_description
1 polymer ?
#
loop_
_entity_poly.entity_id
_entity_poly.type
_entity_poly.pdbx_seq_one_letter_code
_entity_poly.pdbx_strand_id
1 'polypeptide(L)'
;MINIDRFKEIELRVARILSAERVEGSEKLVKLVVDLGSETRQIIAGIGRKYAPENLTAREIIVVANLEPRTFTLRFDSGQVALESQGMLLAAASGDGPVILMPADEVPPGTIIR
;
A
#
# COMPACT_ATOMS: atom_id res chain seq x y z
N MET A 1 -12.07 -23.67 -3.07
CA MET A 1 -12.79 -22.40 -3.31
C MET A 1 -13.29 -21.83 -1.99
N ILE A 2 -13.39 -20.52 -1.91
CA ILE A 2 -13.99 -19.86 -0.73
C ILE A 2 -15.40 -19.40 -1.11
N ASN A 3 -16.25 -19.21 -0.10
CA ASN A 3 -17.58 -18.65 -0.31
C ASN A 3 -17.55 -17.12 -0.13
N ILE A 4 -18.67 -16.46 -0.44
CA ILE A 4 -18.74 -15.00 -0.38
C ILE A 4 -18.56 -14.45 1.04
N ASP A 5 -19.00 -15.19 2.06
CA ASP A 5 -18.87 -14.75 3.45
C ASP A 5 -17.39 -14.71 3.86
N ARG A 6 -16.59 -15.68 3.41
CA ARG A 6 -15.15 -15.69 3.65
C ARG A 6 -14.47 -14.50 2.97
N PHE A 7 -14.89 -14.21 1.73
CA PHE A 7 -14.33 -13.06 1.01
C PHE A 7 -14.65 -11.74 1.73
N LYS A 8 -15.85 -11.63 2.30
CA LYS A 8 -16.27 -10.42 3.01
C LYS A 8 -15.52 -10.16 4.31
N GLU A 9 -14.77 -11.14 4.81
CA GLU A 9 -13.89 -10.95 5.95
C GLU A 9 -12.72 -10.01 5.62
N ILE A 10 -12.40 -9.89 4.33
CA ILE A 10 -11.33 -9.02 3.86
C ILE A 10 -11.93 -7.65 3.55
N GLU A 11 -11.40 -6.61 4.19
CA GLU A 11 -11.86 -5.25 3.94
C GLU A 11 -10.97 -4.58 2.89
N LEU A 12 -11.51 -4.49 1.66
CA LEU A 12 -10.83 -3.83 0.56
C LEU A 12 -11.39 -2.42 0.40
N ARG A 13 -10.51 -1.43 0.31
CA ARG A 13 -10.91 -0.03 0.13
C ARG A 13 -10.02 0.65 -0.90
N VAL A 14 -10.59 1.67 -1.54
CA VAL A 14 -9.81 2.58 -2.37
C VAL A 14 -9.13 3.58 -1.44
N ALA A 15 -7.85 3.81 -1.64
CA ALA A 15 -7.07 4.80 -0.88
C ALA A 15 -6.38 5.74 -1.86
N ARG A 16 -6.35 7.03 -1.53
CA ARG A 16 -5.62 8.01 -2.33
C ARG A 16 -4.25 8.25 -1.71
N ILE A 17 -3.21 8.18 -2.50
CA ILE A 17 -1.86 8.44 -2.03
C ILE A 17 -1.68 9.94 -1.82
N LEU A 18 -1.43 10.33 -0.57
CA LEU A 18 -1.16 11.73 -0.21
C LEU A 18 0.31 12.06 -0.36
N SER A 19 1.18 11.12 0.00
CA SER A 19 2.61 11.29 -0.16
C SER A 19 3.27 9.93 -0.37
N ALA A 20 4.40 9.94 -1.03
CA ALA A 20 5.20 8.75 -1.29
C ALA A 20 6.66 9.12 -1.22
N GLU A 21 7.43 8.32 -0.49
CA GLU A 21 8.88 8.53 -0.41
C GLU A 21 9.59 7.19 -0.33
N ARG A 22 10.78 7.13 -0.91
CA ARG A 22 11.60 5.94 -0.84
C ARG A 22 12.13 5.79 0.57
N VAL A 23 12.09 4.58 1.09
CA VAL A 23 12.65 4.29 2.42
C VAL A 23 14.17 4.33 2.32
N GLU A 24 14.81 5.12 3.18
CA GLU A 24 16.25 5.22 3.22
C GLU A 24 16.88 3.84 3.44
N GLY A 25 17.86 3.51 2.63
CA GLY A 25 18.55 2.23 2.71
C GLY A 25 17.85 1.10 1.96
N SER A 26 16.77 1.39 1.25
CA SER A 26 16.07 0.39 0.45
C SER A 26 15.74 0.96 -0.92
N GLU A 27 16.02 0.18 -1.97
CA GLU A 27 15.59 0.52 -3.32
C GLU A 27 14.15 0.05 -3.58
N LYS A 28 13.72 -0.96 -2.83
CA LYS A 28 12.45 -1.64 -3.03
C LYS A 28 11.31 -0.99 -2.27
N LEU A 29 11.54 -0.55 -1.03
CA LEU A 29 10.48 -0.10 -0.17
C LEU A 29 10.13 1.36 -0.38
N VAL A 30 8.83 1.63 -0.49
CA VAL A 30 8.27 2.98 -0.57
C VAL A 30 7.32 3.14 0.61
N LYS A 31 7.44 4.26 1.30
CA LYS A 31 6.52 4.64 2.37
C LYS A 31 5.44 5.51 1.77
N LEU A 32 4.20 5.05 1.89
CA LEU A 32 3.02 5.76 1.41
C LEU A 32 2.22 6.26 2.60
N VAL A 33 1.77 7.50 2.55
CA VAL A 33 0.71 7.99 3.42
C VAL A 33 -0.54 8.08 2.57
N VAL A 34 -1.58 7.36 2.97
CA VAL A 34 -2.80 7.22 2.18
C VAL A 34 -4.01 7.74 2.93
N ASP A 35 -4.94 8.31 2.15
CA ASP A 35 -6.23 8.81 2.63
C ASP A 35 -7.28 7.72 2.43
N LEU A 36 -7.94 7.31 3.51
CA LEU A 36 -9.05 6.35 3.50
C LEU A 36 -10.39 7.03 3.77
N GLY A 37 -10.45 8.33 3.60
CA GLY A 37 -11.66 9.13 3.81
C GLY A 37 -11.81 9.60 5.25
N SER A 38 -11.94 8.67 6.19
CA SER A 38 -12.10 9.00 7.61
C SER A 38 -10.78 9.04 8.39
N GLU A 39 -9.72 8.51 7.80
CA GLU A 39 -8.41 8.41 8.45
C GLU A 39 -7.30 8.37 7.41
N THR A 40 -6.09 8.59 7.86
CA THR A 40 -4.90 8.36 7.06
C THR A 40 -4.15 7.16 7.63
N ARG A 41 -3.41 6.46 6.77
CA ARG A 41 -2.56 5.34 7.19
C ARG A 41 -1.23 5.36 6.50
N GLN A 42 -0.25 4.77 7.13
CA GLN A 42 1.05 4.52 6.55
C GLN A 42 1.09 3.11 5.98
N ILE A 43 1.44 2.99 4.71
CA ILE A 43 1.58 1.71 4.02
C ILE A 43 3.01 1.61 3.52
N ILE A 44 3.68 0.49 3.81
CA ILE A 44 5.00 0.21 3.26
C ILE A 44 4.82 -0.79 2.14
N ALA A 45 5.24 -0.44 0.95
CA ALA A 45 5.04 -1.25 -0.24
C ALA A 45 6.35 -1.51 -0.98
N GLY A 46 6.53 -2.75 -1.42
CA GLY A 46 7.72 -3.17 -2.15
C GLY A 46 7.63 -2.87 -3.64
N ILE A 47 7.37 -1.63 -4.01
CA ILE A 47 7.14 -1.22 -5.41
C ILE A 47 8.20 -0.23 -5.93
N GLY A 48 9.21 0.08 -5.12
CA GLY A 48 10.16 1.14 -5.42
C GLY A 48 11.07 0.90 -6.61
N ARG A 49 11.27 -0.36 -6.99
CA ARG A 49 12.09 -0.67 -8.16
C ARG A 49 11.34 -0.43 -9.47
N LYS A 50 10.01 -0.44 -9.43
CA LYS A 50 9.18 -0.25 -10.60
C LYS A 50 8.61 1.17 -10.70
N TYR A 51 8.27 1.78 -9.57
CA TYR A 51 7.62 3.09 -9.55
C TYR A 51 8.51 4.10 -8.84
N ALA A 52 8.70 5.24 -9.49
CA ALA A 52 9.34 6.38 -8.83
C ALA A 52 8.32 7.01 -7.87
N PRO A 53 8.69 7.27 -6.61
CA PRO A 53 7.74 7.81 -5.63
C PRO A 53 7.02 9.08 -6.09
N GLU A 54 7.72 9.97 -6.78
CA GLU A 54 7.16 11.23 -7.27
C GLU A 54 6.01 11.05 -8.27
N ASN A 55 5.89 9.85 -8.86
CA ASN A 55 4.83 9.55 -9.82
C ASN A 55 3.61 8.90 -9.16
N LEU A 56 3.64 8.69 -7.85
CA LEU A 56 2.60 7.96 -7.12
C LEU A 56 1.60 8.88 -6.41
N THR A 57 1.99 10.10 -6.08
CA THR A 57 1.13 11.04 -5.36
C THR A 57 -0.14 11.32 -6.14
N ALA A 58 -1.27 11.38 -5.44
CA ALA A 58 -2.62 11.61 -5.94
C ALA A 58 -3.25 10.42 -6.67
N ARG A 59 -2.52 9.33 -6.89
CA ARG A 59 -3.12 8.12 -7.47
C ARG A 59 -3.99 7.40 -6.45
N GLU A 60 -5.05 6.77 -6.95
CA GLU A 60 -5.88 5.89 -6.16
C GLU A 60 -5.40 4.44 -6.32
N ILE A 61 -5.32 3.74 -5.21
CA ILE A 61 -4.88 2.35 -5.16
C ILE A 61 -5.90 1.54 -4.38
N ILE A 62 -5.72 0.22 -4.39
CA ILE A 62 -6.57 -0.70 -3.64
C ILE A 62 -5.75 -1.22 -2.46
N VAL A 63 -6.31 -1.11 -1.24
CA VAL A 63 -5.62 -1.59 -0.05
C VAL A 63 -6.49 -2.59 0.72
N VAL A 64 -5.82 -3.53 1.38
CA VAL A 64 -6.45 -4.38 2.38
C VAL A 64 -6.35 -3.62 3.70
N ALA A 65 -7.51 -3.15 4.19
CA ALA A 65 -7.55 -2.20 5.30
C ALA A 65 -7.59 -2.88 6.68
N ASN A 66 -8.00 -4.13 6.77
CA ASN A 66 -8.16 -4.83 8.04
C ASN A 66 -7.13 -5.93 8.28
N LEU A 67 -5.91 -5.77 7.75
CA LEU A 67 -4.80 -6.64 8.11
C LEU A 67 -4.15 -6.19 9.41
N GLU A 68 -3.61 -7.14 10.14
CA GLU A 68 -2.77 -6.81 11.28
C GLU A 68 -1.57 -6.00 10.80
N PRO A 69 -1.13 -4.99 11.57
CA PRO A 69 0.04 -4.21 11.19
C PRO A 69 1.26 -5.11 11.03
N ARG A 70 2.06 -4.79 10.01
CA ARG A 70 3.29 -5.52 9.72
C ARG A 70 4.48 -4.59 9.92
N THR A 71 5.54 -5.09 10.57
CA THR A 71 6.75 -4.33 10.80
C THR A 71 7.83 -4.75 9.82
N PHE A 72 8.44 -3.76 9.15
CA PHE A 72 9.60 -3.94 8.30
C PHE A 72 10.80 -3.39 9.04
N THR A 73 11.84 -4.21 9.20
CA THR A 73 13.06 -3.80 9.90
C THR A 73 14.20 -3.66 8.92
N LEU A 74 14.82 -2.49 8.92
CA LEU A 74 16.02 -2.21 8.12
C LEU A 74 17.21 -2.11 9.06
N ARG A 75 18.32 -2.74 8.67
CA ARG A 75 19.54 -2.77 9.48
C ARG A 75 20.63 -1.96 8.82
N PHE A 76 21.26 -1.11 9.61
CA PHE A 76 22.39 -0.28 9.21
C PHE A 76 23.54 -0.49 10.18
N ASP A 77 24.73 -0.02 9.83
CA ASP A 77 25.89 -0.05 10.74
C ASP A 77 25.62 0.74 12.02
N SER A 78 24.81 1.79 11.92
CA SER A 78 24.44 2.65 13.05
C SER A 78 23.30 2.10 13.91
N GLY A 79 22.70 0.96 13.51
CA GLY A 79 21.59 0.38 14.22
C GLY A 79 20.51 -0.12 13.28
N GLN A 80 19.26 -0.15 13.74
CA GLN A 80 18.14 -0.61 12.92
C GLN A 80 16.95 0.34 13.04
N VAL A 81 16.14 0.37 11.99
CA VAL A 81 14.91 1.16 11.92
C VAL A 81 13.75 0.23 11.64
N ALA A 82 12.69 0.35 12.43
CA ALA A 82 11.47 -0.42 12.24
C ALA A 82 10.38 0.49 11.67
N LEU A 83 9.73 0.04 10.61
CA LEU A 83 8.63 0.75 9.96
C LEU A 83 7.38 -0.11 10.00
N GLU A 84 6.27 0.45 10.44
CA GLU A 84 5.00 -0.25 10.50
C GLU A 84 4.16 0.05 9.28
N SER A 85 3.62 -1.01 8.66
CA SER A 85 2.64 -0.88 7.59
C SER A 85 1.25 -1.21 8.14
N GLN A 86 0.32 -0.27 8.00
CA GLN A 86 -1.04 -0.36 8.54
C GLN A 86 -2.01 -0.76 7.44
N GLY A 87 -1.74 -1.86 6.79
CA GLY A 87 -2.49 -2.37 5.66
C GLY A 87 -1.54 -2.82 4.55
N MET A 88 -2.12 -3.23 3.44
CA MET A 88 -1.35 -3.75 2.31
C MET A 88 -1.92 -3.25 1.00
N LEU A 89 -1.06 -2.67 0.17
CA LEU A 89 -1.38 -2.33 -1.21
C LEU A 89 -1.50 -3.62 -2.04
N LEU A 90 -2.47 -3.69 -2.92
CA LEU A 90 -2.62 -4.80 -3.84
C LEU A 90 -1.95 -4.48 -5.17
N ALA A 91 -1.26 -5.47 -5.70
CA ALA A 91 -0.59 -5.36 -6.99
C ALA A 91 -0.60 -6.70 -7.69
N ALA A 92 -0.66 -6.67 -9.01
CA ALA A 92 -0.53 -7.89 -9.80
C ALA A 92 0.94 -8.30 -9.83
N ALA A 93 1.20 -9.59 -9.59
CA ALA A 93 2.56 -10.12 -9.60
C ALA A 93 2.97 -10.43 -11.05
N SER A 94 3.54 -9.44 -11.71
CA SER A 94 4.03 -9.59 -13.09
C SER A 94 5.49 -10.02 -13.10
N GLY A 95 5.93 -10.65 -14.18
CA GLY A 95 7.33 -11.00 -14.38
C GLY A 95 8.26 -9.79 -14.35
N ASP A 96 7.75 -8.62 -14.72
CA ASP A 96 8.50 -7.37 -14.74
C ASP A 96 8.38 -6.59 -13.41
N GLY A 97 7.79 -7.18 -12.41
CA GLY A 97 7.60 -6.56 -11.11
C GLY A 97 6.13 -6.32 -10.77
N PRO A 98 5.85 -5.76 -9.60
CA PRO A 98 4.47 -5.52 -9.17
C PRO A 98 3.81 -4.45 -10.04
N VAL A 99 2.56 -4.70 -10.42
CA VAL A 99 1.73 -3.72 -11.12
C VAL A 99 0.59 -3.34 -10.18
N ILE A 100 0.56 -2.09 -9.75
CA ILE A 100 -0.45 -1.63 -8.79
C ILE A 100 -1.85 -1.69 -9.38
N LEU A 101 -2.83 -2.07 -8.55
CA LEU A 101 -4.23 -2.06 -8.94
C LEU A 101 -4.82 -0.69 -8.67
N MET A 102 -5.64 -0.20 -9.60
CA MET A 102 -6.27 1.10 -9.51
C MET A 102 -7.73 0.97 -9.94
N PRO A 103 -8.64 1.78 -9.37
CA PRO A 103 -9.99 1.83 -9.89
C PRO A 103 -9.96 2.45 -11.30
N ALA A 104 -10.86 2.02 -12.17
CA ALA A 104 -10.93 2.55 -13.54
C ALA A 104 -11.31 4.03 -13.57
N ASP A 105 -12.13 4.45 -12.62
CA ASP A 105 -12.56 5.84 -12.46
C ASP A 105 -12.27 6.31 -11.05
N GLU A 106 -12.08 7.61 -10.90
CA GLU A 106 -11.86 8.19 -9.58
C GLU A 106 -13.11 8.03 -8.71
N VAL A 107 -12.91 7.60 -7.47
CA VAL A 107 -13.97 7.47 -6.48
C VAL A 107 -13.52 8.14 -5.17
N PRO A 108 -14.43 8.46 -4.24
CA PRO A 108 -14.03 9.03 -2.97
C PRO A 108 -13.09 8.09 -2.21
N PRO A 109 -12.01 8.61 -1.59
CA PRO A 109 -11.14 7.78 -0.76
C PRO A 109 -11.92 7.06 0.33
N GLY A 110 -11.57 5.81 0.58
CA GLY A 110 -12.27 4.98 1.54
C GLY A 110 -13.44 4.19 0.95
N THR A 111 -13.76 4.39 -0.33
CA THR A 111 -14.83 3.62 -0.98
C THR A 111 -14.54 2.12 -0.84
N ILE A 112 -15.54 1.39 -0.34
CA ILE A 112 -15.39 -0.04 -0.13
C ILE A 112 -15.50 -0.80 -1.45
N ILE A 113 -14.71 -1.86 -1.56
CA ILE A 113 -14.72 -2.77 -2.71
C ILE A 113 -15.34 -4.08 -2.27
N ARG A 114 -16.27 -4.56 -3.06
CA ARG A 114 -16.99 -5.80 -2.75
C ARG A 114 -17.45 -6.53 -4.02
#